data_41a2aef484552f72c1391344d204d3e0
#
_entry.id   41a2aef484552f72c1391344d204d3e0
#
_cell.length_a   1.000
_cell.length_b   1.000
_cell.length_c   1.000
_cell.angle_alpha   90.00
_cell.angle_beta   90.00
_cell.angle_gamma   90.00
#
_symmetry.space_group_name_H-M   'P 1'
#
loop_
_entity.id
_entity.type
_entity.pdbx_description
1 polymer ?
#
loop_
_entity_poly.entity_id
_entity_poly.type
_entity_poly.pdbx_seq_one_letter_code
_entity_poly.pdbx_strand_id
1 'polypeptide(L)'
;FMEKRVVFRSAWLPYALLAPQIAITIIFFFWPAAQAIWFSFLLQDAFGLSTQFVWFDNFIELFRDRNYWASFRTTAIFSFSVAALSILISLLLAVMADRVIRFALVYKTILIWPYAVAAAVAGVLWSFMFAPSIGIVTFYLKAMGIDWNWVLKGDQAMLLVVIAATWKQISYNFLFFLAGLQSIPRSLIEAAAIDARAVTVLRTRVDEVIRKTGVTLSREDFETIDRFHRRFI
;
A
#
# COMPACT_ATOMS: atom_id res chain seq x y z
N PHE A 1 -8.48 -36.29 -4.62
CA PHE A 1 -7.80 -35.84 -3.39
C PHE A 1 -8.85 -35.44 -2.39
N MET A 2 -9.09 -36.29 -1.36
CA MET A 2 -10.03 -35.97 -0.27
C MET A 2 -9.34 -34.96 0.65
N GLU A 3 -9.81 -33.75 0.66
CA GLU A 3 -9.44 -32.73 1.62
C GLU A 3 -9.82 -33.18 3.02
N LYS A 4 -8.84 -33.49 3.87
CA LYS A 4 -9.08 -33.79 5.28
C LYS A 4 -9.58 -32.53 5.95
N ARG A 5 -10.90 -32.35 6.03
CA ARG A 5 -11.50 -31.33 6.91
C ARG A 5 -11.11 -31.66 8.35
N VAL A 6 -10.25 -30.83 8.92
CA VAL A 6 -9.97 -30.85 10.36
C VAL A 6 -11.21 -30.32 11.06
N VAL A 7 -12.13 -31.23 11.39
CA VAL A 7 -13.32 -30.89 12.18
C VAL A 7 -12.98 -31.16 13.64
N PHE A 8 -12.91 -30.08 14.43
CA PHE A 8 -12.81 -30.22 15.87
C PHE A 8 -14.09 -30.96 16.35
N ARG A 9 -13.94 -32.13 16.97
CA ARG A 9 -15.05 -32.92 17.50
C ARG A 9 -15.82 -32.22 18.63
N SER A 10 -15.19 -31.26 19.29
CA SER A 10 -15.76 -30.47 20.39
C SER A 10 -15.96 -29.03 19.92
N ALA A 11 -17.19 -28.50 20.03
CA ALA A 11 -17.49 -27.10 19.78
C ALA A 11 -16.75 -26.13 20.73
N TRP A 12 -16.29 -26.62 21.86
CA TRP A 12 -15.64 -25.88 22.94
C TRP A 12 -14.15 -25.62 22.67
N LEU A 13 -13.46 -26.58 22.05
CA LEU A 13 -12.01 -26.57 21.90
C LEU A 13 -11.48 -25.35 21.12
N PRO A 14 -12.09 -24.91 20.00
CA PRO A 14 -11.65 -23.70 19.30
C PRO A 14 -11.70 -22.45 20.16
N TYR A 15 -12.76 -22.30 20.96
CA TYR A 15 -12.92 -21.15 21.87
C TYR A 15 -11.90 -21.19 23.02
N ALA A 16 -11.64 -22.35 23.60
CA ALA A 16 -10.64 -22.51 24.63
C ALA A 16 -9.22 -22.19 24.13
N LEU A 17 -8.89 -22.58 22.89
CA LEU A 17 -7.60 -22.28 22.27
C LEU A 17 -7.45 -20.80 21.93
N LEU A 18 -8.55 -20.12 21.58
CA LEU A 18 -8.56 -18.69 21.28
C LEU A 18 -8.65 -17.81 22.54
N ALA A 19 -9.15 -18.34 23.64
CA ALA A 19 -9.41 -17.57 24.86
C ALA A 19 -8.18 -16.80 25.39
N PRO A 20 -6.96 -17.37 25.46
CA PRO A 20 -5.78 -16.64 25.90
C PRO A 20 -5.48 -15.43 25.00
N GLN A 21 -5.54 -15.60 23.69
CA GLN A 21 -5.30 -14.53 22.74
C GLN A 21 -6.37 -13.44 22.83
N ILE A 22 -7.63 -13.83 22.92
CA ILE A 22 -8.76 -12.89 23.06
C ILE A 22 -8.62 -12.11 24.37
N ALA A 23 -8.29 -12.79 25.49
CA ALA A 23 -8.09 -12.13 26.78
C ALA A 23 -6.98 -11.07 26.72
N ILE A 24 -5.82 -11.42 26.16
CA ILE A 24 -4.71 -10.46 25.96
C ILE A 24 -5.16 -9.29 25.09
N THR A 25 -5.87 -9.55 24.01
CA THR A 25 -6.35 -8.50 23.11
C THR A 25 -7.36 -7.57 23.79
N ILE A 26 -8.29 -8.12 24.57
CA ILE A 26 -9.26 -7.32 25.33
C ILE A 26 -8.56 -6.47 26.38
N ILE A 27 -7.66 -7.06 27.19
CA ILE A 27 -7.01 -6.37 28.31
C ILE A 27 -6.04 -5.30 27.83
N PHE A 28 -5.22 -5.60 26.81
CA PHE A 28 -4.13 -4.70 26.41
C PHE A 28 -4.46 -3.81 25.21
N PHE A 29 -5.52 -4.10 24.48
CA PHE A 29 -5.92 -3.29 23.32
C PHE A 29 -7.29 -2.63 23.51
N PHE A 30 -8.34 -3.41 23.73
CA PHE A 30 -9.69 -2.85 23.80
C PHE A 30 -9.93 -2.05 25.11
N TRP A 31 -9.41 -2.50 26.24
CA TRP A 31 -9.57 -1.79 27.49
C TRP A 31 -8.90 -0.42 27.49
N PRO A 32 -7.61 -0.26 27.12
CA PRO A 32 -6.99 1.06 26.99
C PRO A 32 -7.65 1.93 25.92
N ALA A 33 -8.11 1.34 24.81
CA ALA A 33 -8.85 2.09 23.80
C ALA A 33 -10.17 2.65 24.33
N ALA A 34 -10.95 1.86 25.08
CA ALA A 34 -12.17 2.31 25.73
C ALA A 34 -11.90 3.42 26.77
N GLN A 35 -10.82 3.27 27.56
CA GLN A 35 -10.39 4.32 28.49
C GLN A 35 -10.00 5.61 27.76
N ALA A 36 -9.25 5.53 26.65
CA ALA A 36 -8.88 6.69 25.87
C ALA A 36 -10.10 7.44 25.31
N ILE A 37 -11.10 6.68 24.82
CA ILE A 37 -12.38 7.28 24.38
C ILE A 37 -13.09 7.96 25.55
N TRP A 38 -13.14 7.31 26.72
CA TRP A 38 -13.75 7.91 27.90
C TRP A 38 -13.04 9.17 28.34
N PHE A 39 -11.70 9.17 28.43
CA PHE A 39 -10.90 10.33 28.80
C PHE A 39 -10.99 11.49 27.80
N SER A 40 -11.31 11.23 26.55
CA SER A 40 -11.50 12.29 25.55
C SER A 40 -12.68 13.22 25.86
N PHE A 41 -13.64 12.79 26.67
CA PHE A 41 -14.77 13.59 27.16
C PHE A 41 -14.52 14.27 28.50
N LEU A 42 -13.35 14.05 29.10
CA LEU A 42 -13.00 14.58 30.41
C LEU A 42 -11.93 15.66 30.28
N LEU A 43 -12.07 16.72 31.06
CA LEU A 43 -11.01 17.68 31.31
C LEU A 43 -10.38 17.35 32.66
N GLN A 44 -9.11 16.99 32.63
CA GLN A 44 -8.34 16.65 33.82
C GLN A 44 -7.31 17.75 34.08
N ASP A 45 -7.17 18.17 35.34
CA ASP A 45 -6.16 19.14 35.69
C ASP A 45 -4.74 18.55 35.55
N ALA A 46 -3.72 19.41 35.49
CA ALA A 46 -2.32 19.01 35.27
C ALA A 46 -1.78 18.06 36.38
N PHE A 47 -2.41 18.05 37.55
CA PHE A 47 -2.01 17.22 38.69
C PHE A 47 -2.92 16.00 38.89
N GLY A 48 -3.99 15.88 38.08
CA GLY A 48 -4.95 14.77 38.18
C GLY A 48 -5.85 14.83 39.41
N LEU A 49 -5.92 15.98 40.11
CA LEU A 49 -6.68 16.15 41.34
C LEU A 49 -8.17 16.42 41.08
N SER A 50 -8.51 16.97 39.95
CA SER A 50 -9.88 17.21 39.54
C SER A 50 -10.13 16.72 38.10
N THR A 51 -11.33 16.15 37.91
CA THR A 51 -11.79 15.66 36.62
C THR A 51 -13.19 16.19 36.38
N GLN A 52 -13.42 16.88 35.29
CA GLN A 52 -14.71 17.42 34.88
C GLN A 52 -15.14 16.76 33.56
N PHE A 53 -16.43 16.44 33.46
CA PHE A 53 -16.99 15.93 32.22
C PHE A 53 -17.39 17.11 31.34
N VAL A 54 -16.68 17.28 30.21
CA VAL A 54 -16.78 18.45 29.32
C VAL A 54 -17.39 18.13 27.96
N TRP A 55 -17.98 16.95 27.80
CA TRP A 55 -18.60 16.51 26.56
C TRP A 55 -17.66 16.64 25.36
N PHE A 56 -17.98 17.50 24.43
CA PHE A 56 -17.23 17.68 23.17
C PHE A 56 -16.29 18.91 23.18
N ASP A 57 -16.11 19.59 24.31
CA ASP A 57 -15.30 20.80 24.35
C ASP A 57 -13.85 20.55 23.96
N ASN A 58 -13.26 19.43 24.38
CA ASN A 58 -11.91 19.02 23.97
C ASN A 58 -11.79 18.89 22.44
N PHE A 59 -12.82 18.35 21.78
CA PHE A 59 -12.83 18.22 20.32
C PHE A 59 -13.00 19.57 19.63
N ILE A 60 -13.83 20.46 20.19
CA ILE A 60 -14.03 21.81 19.66
C ILE A 60 -12.73 22.59 19.75
N GLU A 61 -12.02 22.51 20.89
CA GLU A 61 -10.72 23.15 21.08
C GLU A 61 -9.68 22.59 20.10
N LEU A 62 -9.60 21.26 19.96
CA LEU A 62 -8.70 20.59 19.02
C LEU A 62 -8.93 21.05 17.58
N PHE A 63 -10.18 21.14 17.12
CA PHE A 63 -10.49 21.59 15.77
C PHE A 63 -10.29 23.10 15.55
N ARG A 64 -10.19 23.88 16.61
CA ARG A 64 -9.81 25.31 16.55
C ARG A 64 -8.30 25.52 16.55
N ASP A 65 -7.53 24.52 16.99
CA ASP A 65 -6.07 24.63 17.03
C ASP A 65 -5.45 24.59 15.64
N ARG A 66 -4.77 25.67 15.29
CA ARG A 66 -4.02 25.79 14.03
C ARG A 66 -2.90 24.73 13.89
N ASN A 67 -2.27 24.35 15.00
CA ASN A 67 -1.20 23.37 14.99
C ASN A 67 -1.74 21.97 14.69
N TYR A 68 -2.95 21.67 15.16
CA TYR A 68 -3.61 20.41 14.81
C TYR A 68 -3.82 20.28 13.30
N TRP A 69 -4.33 21.32 12.65
CA TRP A 69 -4.53 21.29 11.19
C TRP A 69 -3.23 21.25 10.41
N ALA A 70 -2.18 21.95 10.90
CA ALA A 70 -0.84 21.86 10.31
C ALA A 70 -0.29 20.41 10.40
N SER A 71 -0.41 19.79 11.56
CA SER A 71 0.01 18.39 11.79
C SER A 71 -0.81 17.41 10.95
N PHE A 72 -2.12 17.61 10.87
CA PHE A 72 -3.01 16.81 10.03
C PHE A 72 -2.59 16.88 8.55
N ARG A 73 -2.38 18.09 8.03
CA ARG A 73 -1.92 18.29 6.65
C ARG A 73 -0.58 17.59 6.39
N THR A 74 0.37 17.76 7.29
CA THR A 74 1.70 17.13 7.19
C THR A 74 1.59 15.61 7.17
N THR A 75 0.80 15.04 8.08
CA THR A 75 0.54 13.60 8.15
C THR A 75 -0.19 13.08 6.90
N ALA A 76 -1.17 13.82 6.40
CA ALA A 76 -1.90 13.45 5.19
C ALA A 76 -0.99 13.44 3.96
N ILE A 77 -0.15 14.47 3.77
CA ILE A 77 0.82 14.54 2.68
C ILE A 77 1.80 13.37 2.77
N PHE A 78 2.38 13.15 3.96
CA PHE A 78 3.30 12.04 4.21
C PHE A 78 2.67 10.69 3.87
N SER A 79 1.52 10.39 4.48
CA SER A 79 0.85 9.08 4.34
C SER A 79 0.42 8.81 2.90
N PHE A 80 -0.17 9.80 2.24
CA PHE A 80 -0.58 9.68 0.85
C PHE A 80 0.61 9.48 -0.08
N SER A 81 1.69 10.26 0.10
CA SER A 81 2.89 10.16 -0.73
C SER A 81 3.56 8.80 -0.57
N VAL A 82 3.75 8.32 0.67
CA VAL A 82 4.35 7.00 0.93
C VAL A 82 3.47 5.88 0.39
N ALA A 83 2.16 5.94 0.62
CA ALA A 83 1.23 4.91 0.13
C ALA A 83 1.22 4.87 -1.40
N ALA A 84 1.04 6.00 -2.07
CA ALA A 84 1.00 6.06 -3.53
C ALA A 84 2.31 5.57 -4.17
N LEU A 85 3.45 6.11 -3.72
CA LEU A 85 4.76 5.74 -4.28
C LEU A 85 5.09 4.28 -4.00
N SER A 86 4.88 3.80 -2.78
CA SER A 86 5.22 2.41 -2.44
C SER A 86 4.35 1.40 -3.17
N ILE A 87 3.04 1.65 -3.32
CA ILE A 87 2.13 0.77 -4.05
C ILE A 87 2.50 0.74 -5.54
N LEU A 88 2.66 1.90 -6.17
CA LEU A 88 2.96 1.99 -7.60
C LEU A 88 4.29 1.33 -7.93
N ILE A 89 5.35 1.68 -7.18
CA ILE A 89 6.69 1.14 -7.45
C ILE A 89 6.74 -0.36 -7.15
N SER A 90 6.18 -0.81 -6.03
CA SER A 90 6.23 -2.23 -5.66
C SER A 90 5.40 -3.11 -6.61
N LEU A 91 4.25 -2.63 -7.10
CA LEU A 91 3.46 -3.34 -8.10
C LEU A 91 4.23 -3.46 -9.42
N LEU A 92 4.83 -2.36 -9.88
CA LEU A 92 5.67 -2.38 -11.08
C LEU A 92 6.81 -3.40 -10.95
N LEU A 93 7.53 -3.36 -9.82
CA LEU A 93 8.63 -4.28 -9.55
C LEU A 93 8.15 -5.73 -9.42
N ALA A 94 6.97 -5.99 -8.83
CA ALA A 94 6.40 -7.31 -8.72
C ALA A 94 6.02 -7.90 -10.09
N VAL A 95 5.40 -7.11 -10.96
CA VAL A 95 5.09 -7.50 -12.34
C VAL A 95 6.37 -7.80 -13.13
N MET A 96 7.42 -6.99 -12.95
CA MET A 96 8.72 -7.26 -13.57
C MET A 96 9.35 -8.54 -13.02
N ALA A 97 9.28 -8.78 -11.73
CA ALA A 97 9.81 -9.99 -11.08
C ALA A 97 9.10 -11.27 -11.50
N ASP A 98 7.79 -11.19 -11.77
CA ASP A 98 7.00 -12.32 -12.24
C ASP A 98 7.39 -12.74 -13.68
N ARG A 99 7.86 -11.78 -14.49
CA ARG A 99 8.28 -11.98 -15.89
C ARG A 99 9.77 -12.30 -16.06
N VAL A 100 10.61 -12.02 -15.05
CA VAL A 100 12.07 -12.23 -15.14
C VAL A 100 12.41 -13.71 -15.02
N ILE A 101 13.00 -14.29 -16.06
CA ILE A 101 13.41 -15.69 -16.11
C ILE A 101 14.85 -15.87 -15.58
N ARG A 102 15.76 -14.91 -15.88
CA ARG A 102 17.16 -14.97 -15.46
C ARG A 102 17.39 -14.15 -14.19
N PHE A 103 18.18 -14.70 -13.26
CA PHE A 103 18.53 -14.06 -11.98
C PHE A 103 17.34 -13.67 -11.09
N ALA A 104 16.18 -14.33 -11.27
CA ALA A 104 14.96 -14.03 -10.50
C ALA A 104 15.18 -14.09 -8.98
N LEU A 105 16.00 -15.03 -8.50
CA LEU A 105 16.32 -15.16 -7.08
C LEU A 105 17.08 -13.95 -6.56
N VAL A 106 18.13 -13.51 -7.26
CA VAL A 106 18.95 -12.35 -6.87
C VAL A 106 18.10 -11.08 -6.86
N TYR A 107 17.29 -10.87 -7.90
CA TYR A 107 16.38 -9.74 -8.00
C TYR A 107 15.40 -9.69 -6.82
N LYS A 108 14.74 -10.81 -6.51
CA LYS A 108 13.81 -10.94 -5.39
C LYS A 108 14.51 -10.69 -4.05
N THR A 109 15.70 -11.26 -3.85
CA THR A 109 16.46 -11.09 -2.61
C THR A 109 16.84 -9.63 -2.37
N ILE A 110 17.32 -8.92 -3.39
CA ILE A 110 17.67 -7.48 -3.27
C ILE A 110 16.43 -6.64 -2.93
N LEU A 111 15.28 -6.94 -3.53
CA LEU A 111 14.05 -6.21 -3.26
C LEU A 111 13.46 -6.49 -1.87
N ILE A 112 13.67 -7.69 -1.33
CA ILE A 112 13.18 -8.07 0.00
C ILE A 112 14.10 -7.57 1.12
N TRP A 113 15.40 -7.39 0.83
CA TRP A 113 16.40 -7.05 1.83
C TRP A 113 16.05 -5.83 2.72
N PRO A 114 15.50 -4.70 2.21
CA PRO A 114 15.12 -3.58 3.05
C PRO A 114 14.10 -3.91 4.14
N TYR A 115 13.27 -4.93 3.94
CA TYR A 115 12.33 -5.40 4.96
C TYR A 115 13.04 -5.93 6.21
N ALA A 116 14.17 -6.62 6.03
CA ALA A 116 14.94 -7.20 7.12
C ALA A 116 15.67 -6.15 7.98
N VAL A 117 15.84 -4.92 7.48
CA VAL A 117 16.52 -3.84 8.21
C VAL A 117 15.61 -3.30 9.31
N ALA A 118 16.12 -3.26 10.55
CA ALA A 118 15.39 -2.64 11.66
C ALA A 118 15.09 -1.16 11.37
N ALA A 119 13.89 -0.70 11.73
CA ALA A 119 13.44 0.66 11.39
C ALA A 119 14.38 1.76 11.96
N ALA A 120 14.86 1.57 13.19
CA ALA A 120 15.77 2.48 13.82
C ALA A 120 17.11 2.56 13.07
N VAL A 121 17.66 1.42 12.65
CA VAL A 121 18.92 1.36 11.88
C VAL A 121 18.73 2.03 10.52
N ALA A 122 17.63 1.77 9.83
CA ALA A 122 17.32 2.45 8.57
C ALA A 122 17.24 3.98 8.76
N GLY A 123 16.54 4.46 9.79
CA GLY A 123 16.45 5.89 10.09
C GLY A 123 17.80 6.55 10.30
N VAL A 124 18.68 5.91 11.07
CA VAL A 124 20.06 6.40 11.30
C VAL A 124 20.86 6.43 10.00
N LEU A 125 20.82 5.35 9.20
CA LEU A 125 21.56 5.29 7.93
C LEU A 125 21.10 6.40 6.96
N TRP A 126 19.80 6.59 6.78
CA TRP A 126 19.25 7.64 5.92
C TRP A 126 19.63 9.03 6.42
N SER A 127 19.57 9.28 7.75
CA SER A 127 19.98 10.55 8.34
C SER A 127 21.46 10.84 8.09
N PHE A 128 22.35 9.86 8.24
CA PHE A 128 23.77 10.02 7.97
C PHE A 128 24.08 10.22 6.48
N MET A 129 23.46 9.41 5.61
CA MET A 129 23.70 9.54 4.16
C MET A 129 23.33 10.92 3.61
N PHE A 130 22.29 11.54 4.17
CA PHE A 130 21.79 12.85 3.78
C PHE A 130 22.16 13.97 4.72
N ALA A 131 23.07 13.73 5.70
CA ALA A 131 23.50 14.77 6.65
C ALA A 131 24.11 15.98 5.92
N PRO A 132 23.72 17.23 6.27
CA PRO A 132 24.12 18.42 5.51
C PRO A 132 25.62 18.66 5.45
N SER A 133 26.38 18.23 6.49
CA SER A 133 27.82 18.46 6.59
C SER A 133 28.70 17.29 6.14
N ILE A 134 28.26 16.04 6.40
CA ILE A 134 29.07 14.83 6.22
C ILE A 134 28.44 13.78 5.31
N GLY A 135 27.18 14.01 4.88
CA GLY A 135 26.44 13.03 4.09
C GLY A 135 26.97 12.87 2.67
N ILE A 136 27.24 11.62 2.29
CA ILE A 136 27.74 11.31 0.94
C ILE A 136 26.75 11.73 -0.16
N VAL A 137 25.46 11.53 0.06
CA VAL A 137 24.42 11.94 -0.91
C VAL A 137 24.35 13.46 -0.97
N THR A 138 24.43 14.13 0.17
CA THR A 138 24.47 15.60 0.23
C THR A 138 25.64 16.19 -0.52
N PHE A 139 26.81 15.53 -0.46
CA PHE A 139 27.98 15.95 -1.22
C PHE A 139 27.69 16.00 -2.73
N TYR A 140 27.09 14.93 -3.28
CA TYR A 140 26.73 14.89 -4.70
C TYR A 140 25.59 15.87 -5.05
N LEU A 141 24.59 16.03 -4.19
CA LEU A 141 23.51 17.00 -4.39
C LEU A 141 24.06 18.42 -4.47
N LYS A 142 24.99 18.80 -3.58
CA LYS A 142 25.66 20.10 -3.61
C LYS A 142 26.54 20.29 -4.85
N ALA A 143 27.23 19.24 -5.29
CA ALA A 143 28.01 19.29 -6.54
C ALA A 143 27.12 19.53 -7.78
N MET A 144 25.85 19.08 -7.74
CA MET A 144 24.85 19.38 -8.77
C MET A 144 24.17 20.74 -8.58
N GLY A 145 24.59 21.55 -7.62
CA GLY A 145 24.02 22.88 -7.36
C GLY A 145 22.75 22.87 -6.49
N ILE A 146 22.38 21.72 -5.89
CA ILE A 146 21.21 21.60 -5.02
C ILE A 146 21.63 21.93 -3.59
N ASP A 147 21.09 23.02 -3.01
CA ASP A 147 21.32 23.39 -1.61
C ASP A 147 20.47 22.51 -0.69
N TRP A 148 21.07 21.37 -0.32
CA TRP A 148 20.44 20.38 0.55
C TRP A 148 20.77 20.62 2.02
N ASN A 149 19.70 20.89 2.81
CA ASN A 149 19.78 20.99 4.26
C ASN A 149 18.42 20.66 4.90
N TRP A 150 18.16 19.37 5.10
CA TRP A 150 16.91 18.90 5.69
C TRP A 150 16.72 19.30 7.16
N VAL A 151 17.78 19.67 7.87
CA VAL A 151 17.69 20.14 9.26
C VAL A 151 17.04 21.52 9.35
N LEU A 152 17.31 22.38 8.36
CA LEU A 152 16.79 23.74 8.32
C LEU A 152 15.56 23.90 7.39
N LYS A 153 15.36 22.98 6.45
CA LYS A 153 14.32 23.07 5.43
C LYS A 153 13.30 21.93 5.60
N GLY A 154 12.11 22.25 6.10
CA GLY A 154 11.04 21.27 6.37
C GLY A 154 10.60 20.46 5.16
N ASP A 155 10.58 21.07 3.96
CA ASP A 155 10.21 20.37 2.73
C ASP A 155 11.24 19.28 2.37
N GLN A 156 12.53 19.57 2.57
CA GLN A 156 13.59 18.59 2.36
C GLN A 156 13.57 17.48 3.42
N ALA A 157 13.24 17.83 4.67
CA ALA A 157 13.01 16.83 5.72
C ALA A 157 11.85 15.91 5.37
N MET A 158 10.72 16.46 4.92
CA MET A 158 9.56 15.69 4.46
C MET A 158 9.94 14.75 3.31
N LEU A 159 10.64 15.27 2.31
CA LEU A 159 11.10 14.47 1.16
C LEU A 159 11.99 13.30 1.61
N LEU A 160 12.95 13.56 2.51
CA LEU A 160 13.85 12.52 3.02
C LEU A 160 13.07 11.41 3.73
N VAL A 161 12.14 11.78 4.60
CA VAL A 161 11.34 10.81 5.37
C VAL A 161 10.42 10.02 4.44
N VAL A 162 9.80 10.66 3.45
CA VAL A 162 8.98 10.00 2.43
C VAL A 162 9.81 8.98 1.63
N ILE A 163 11.01 9.35 1.17
CA ILE A 163 11.89 8.44 0.42
C ILE A 163 12.30 7.25 1.28
N ALA A 164 12.74 7.49 2.52
CA ALA A 164 13.18 6.43 3.44
C ALA A 164 12.04 5.47 3.80
N ALA A 165 10.85 6.01 4.09
CA ALA A 165 9.67 5.22 4.38
C ALA A 165 9.18 4.42 3.15
N THR A 166 9.17 5.05 1.99
CA THR A 166 8.80 4.41 0.71
C THR A 166 9.74 3.25 0.39
N TRP A 167 11.06 3.46 0.51
CA TRP A 167 12.07 2.41 0.28
C TRP A 167 11.80 1.16 1.13
N LYS A 168 11.49 1.34 2.40
CA LYS A 168 11.16 0.22 3.28
C LYS A 168 9.82 -0.42 2.95
N GLN A 169 8.81 0.41 2.65
CA GLN A 169 7.46 -0.06 2.36
C GLN A 169 7.35 -0.78 1.01
N ILE A 170 8.17 -0.41 0.01
CA ILE A 170 8.27 -1.12 -1.27
C ILE A 170 8.56 -2.60 -1.05
N SER A 171 9.51 -2.94 -0.19
CA SER A 171 9.90 -4.33 0.07
C SER A 171 8.75 -5.16 0.63
N TYR A 172 7.98 -4.58 1.56
CA TYR A 172 6.82 -5.22 2.16
C TYR A 172 5.71 -5.43 1.11
N ASN A 173 5.32 -4.39 0.40
CA ASN A 173 4.27 -4.46 -0.61
C ASN A 173 4.66 -5.39 -1.77
N PHE A 174 5.94 -5.39 -2.18
CA PHE A 174 6.47 -6.28 -3.20
C PHE A 174 6.21 -7.76 -2.90
N LEU A 175 6.42 -8.19 -1.65
CA LEU A 175 6.15 -9.56 -1.23
C LEU A 175 4.69 -9.95 -1.43
N PHE A 176 3.76 -9.08 -1.02
CA PHE A 176 2.33 -9.34 -1.16
C PHE A 176 1.87 -9.32 -2.61
N PHE A 177 2.32 -8.35 -3.40
CA PHE A 177 1.98 -8.31 -4.81
C PHE A 177 2.54 -9.50 -5.58
N LEU A 178 3.78 -9.90 -5.30
CA LEU A 178 4.38 -11.07 -5.94
C LEU A 178 3.62 -12.35 -5.56
N ALA A 179 3.27 -12.54 -4.28
CA ALA A 179 2.47 -13.67 -3.84
C ALA A 179 1.07 -13.67 -4.48
N GLY A 180 0.43 -12.50 -4.56
CA GLY A 180 -0.85 -12.32 -5.23
C GLY A 180 -0.80 -12.68 -6.72
N LEU A 181 0.21 -12.18 -7.44
CA LEU A 181 0.39 -12.49 -8.87
C LEU A 181 0.62 -13.99 -9.09
N GLN A 182 1.43 -14.63 -8.24
CA GLN A 182 1.73 -16.06 -8.35
C GLN A 182 0.57 -16.97 -7.93
N SER A 183 -0.42 -16.44 -7.21
CA SER A 183 -1.63 -17.20 -6.83
C SER A 183 -2.66 -17.31 -7.95
N ILE A 184 -2.52 -16.53 -9.04
CA ILE A 184 -3.43 -16.57 -10.19
C ILE A 184 -3.21 -17.88 -10.96
N PRO A 185 -4.27 -18.74 -11.10
CA PRO A 185 -4.16 -19.98 -11.85
C PRO A 185 -3.79 -19.71 -13.31
N ARG A 186 -2.84 -20.47 -13.83
CA ARG A 186 -2.39 -20.36 -15.24
C ARG A 186 -3.52 -20.52 -16.24
N SER A 187 -4.50 -21.35 -15.92
CA SER A 187 -5.70 -21.56 -16.75
C SER A 187 -6.49 -20.28 -17.01
N LEU A 188 -6.57 -19.37 -16.04
CA LEU A 188 -7.23 -18.07 -16.22
C LEU A 188 -6.42 -17.15 -17.14
N ILE A 189 -5.10 -17.18 -17.03
CA ILE A 189 -4.22 -16.37 -17.90
C ILE A 189 -4.28 -16.90 -19.34
N GLU A 190 -4.30 -18.22 -19.51
CA GLU A 190 -4.42 -18.87 -20.83
C GLU A 190 -5.79 -18.58 -21.46
N ALA A 191 -6.88 -18.68 -20.69
CA ALA A 191 -8.22 -18.33 -21.16
C ALA A 191 -8.29 -16.88 -21.62
N ALA A 192 -7.81 -15.93 -20.81
CA ALA A 192 -7.77 -14.52 -21.18
C ALA A 192 -6.92 -14.26 -22.44
N ALA A 193 -5.83 -15.01 -22.62
CA ALA A 193 -4.98 -14.90 -23.83
C ALA A 193 -5.70 -15.43 -25.08
N ILE A 194 -6.51 -16.49 -24.96
CA ILE A 194 -7.34 -17.04 -26.05
C ILE A 194 -8.40 -16.03 -26.43
N ASP A 195 -9.11 -15.46 -25.45
CA ASP A 195 -10.16 -14.46 -25.67
C ASP A 195 -9.59 -13.20 -26.35
N ALA A 196 -8.44 -12.70 -25.87
CA ALA A 196 -7.78 -11.56 -26.49
C ALA A 196 -7.37 -11.83 -27.95
N ARG A 197 -6.90 -13.05 -28.26
CA ARG A 197 -6.59 -13.46 -29.64
C ARG A 197 -7.83 -13.56 -30.50
N ALA A 198 -8.92 -14.12 -29.95
CA ALA A 198 -10.20 -14.22 -30.66
C ALA A 198 -10.73 -12.85 -31.04
N VAL A 199 -10.70 -11.87 -30.13
CA VAL A 199 -11.09 -10.48 -30.40
C VAL A 199 -10.22 -9.86 -31.49
N THR A 200 -8.90 -10.08 -31.45
CA THR A 200 -7.97 -9.54 -32.46
C THR A 200 -8.23 -10.14 -33.83
N VAL A 201 -8.46 -11.46 -33.92
CA VAL A 201 -8.77 -12.15 -35.18
C VAL A 201 -10.10 -11.68 -35.73
N LEU A 202 -11.13 -11.54 -34.91
CA LEU A 202 -12.44 -11.03 -35.34
C LEU A 202 -12.31 -9.60 -35.89
N ARG A 203 -11.59 -8.71 -35.18
CA ARG A 203 -11.34 -7.35 -35.64
C ARG A 203 -10.64 -7.32 -37.01
N THR A 204 -9.59 -8.09 -37.16
CA THR A 204 -8.85 -8.20 -38.43
C THR A 204 -9.74 -8.74 -39.57
N ARG A 205 -10.59 -9.73 -39.29
CA ARG A 205 -11.55 -10.28 -40.26
C ARG A 205 -12.62 -9.27 -40.67
N VAL A 206 -13.15 -8.52 -39.68
CA VAL A 206 -14.13 -7.46 -39.92
C VAL A 206 -13.50 -6.37 -40.82
N ASP A 207 -12.28 -5.90 -40.50
CA ASP A 207 -11.56 -4.91 -41.27
C ASP A 207 -11.28 -5.40 -42.70
N GLU A 208 -10.97 -6.67 -42.89
CA GLU A 208 -10.76 -7.30 -44.21
C GLU A 208 -12.06 -7.35 -45.03
N VAL A 209 -13.18 -7.68 -44.40
CA VAL A 209 -14.50 -7.71 -45.05
C VAL A 209 -14.92 -6.30 -45.47
N ILE A 210 -14.77 -5.31 -44.60
CA ILE A 210 -15.04 -3.89 -44.88
C ILE A 210 -14.23 -3.44 -46.10
N ARG A 211 -12.93 -3.76 -46.14
CA ARG A 211 -12.05 -3.36 -47.23
C ARG A 211 -12.40 -4.04 -48.55
N LYS A 212 -12.90 -5.30 -48.54
CA LYS A 212 -13.27 -6.04 -49.74
C LYS A 212 -14.64 -5.67 -50.28
N THR A 213 -15.58 -5.34 -49.40
CA THR A 213 -16.99 -5.10 -49.76
C THR A 213 -17.33 -3.62 -49.88
N GLY A 214 -16.48 -2.72 -49.38
CA GLY A 214 -16.77 -1.27 -49.37
C GLY A 214 -17.92 -0.88 -48.42
N VAL A 215 -18.39 -1.82 -47.60
CA VAL A 215 -19.48 -1.60 -46.63
C VAL A 215 -18.91 -0.83 -45.44
N THR A 216 -19.45 0.36 -45.19
CA THR A 216 -19.19 1.10 -43.93
C THR A 216 -20.10 0.60 -42.85
N LEU A 217 -19.55 -0.03 -41.79
CA LEU A 217 -20.30 -0.39 -40.62
C LEU A 217 -20.72 0.87 -39.85
N SER A 218 -21.99 0.95 -39.49
CA SER A 218 -22.51 2.03 -38.67
C SER A 218 -22.08 1.86 -37.22
N ARG A 219 -22.18 2.93 -36.42
CA ARG A 219 -21.91 2.88 -34.97
C ARG A 219 -22.81 1.86 -34.25
N GLU A 220 -24.04 1.66 -34.74
CA GLU A 220 -24.98 0.67 -34.20
C GLU A 220 -24.53 -0.77 -34.45
N ASP A 221 -23.89 -1.04 -35.60
CA ASP A 221 -23.34 -2.36 -35.91
C ASP A 221 -22.20 -2.73 -34.97
N PHE A 222 -21.33 -1.78 -34.65
CA PHE A 222 -20.29 -1.97 -33.64
C PHE A 222 -20.85 -2.19 -32.22
N GLU A 223 -21.88 -1.46 -31.82
CA GLU A 223 -22.54 -1.65 -30.53
C GLU A 223 -23.28 -3.00 -30.45
N THR A 224 -23.77 -3.49 -31.57
CA THR A 224 -24.44 -4.80 -31.67
C THR A 224 -23.41 -5.93 -31.56
N ILE A 225 -22.27 -5.84 -32.21
CA ILE A 225 -21.15 -6.78 -32.10
C ILE A 225 -20.63 -6.81 -30.66
N ASP A 226 -20.47 -5.65 -30.03
CA ASP A 226 -20.00 -5.52 -28.65
C ASP A 226 -21.03 -6.05 -27.61
N ARG A 227 -22.33 -5.90 -27.87
CA ARG A 227 -23.43 -6.51 -27.11
C ARG A 227 -23.48 -8.02 -27.25
N PHE A 228 -23.24 -8.54 -28.45
CA PHE A 228 -23.16 -9.98 -28.67
C PHE A 228 -21.98 -10.59 -27.93
N HIS A 229 -20.83 -9.92 -27.95
CA HIS A 229 -19.62 -10.33 -27.25
C HIS A 229 -19.82 -10.38 -25.72
N ARG A 230 -20.47 -9.37 -25.13
CA ARG A 230 -20.80 -9.34 -23.67
C ARG A 230 -21.83 -10.37 -23.22
N ARG A 231 -22.54 -11.01 -24.12
CA ARG A 231 -23.58 -12.02 -23.82
C ARG A 231 -23.05 -13.45 -23.83
N PHE A 232 -21.87 -13.68 -24.39
CA PHE A 232 -21.27 -15.00 -24.55
C PHE A 232 -19.91 -15.15 -23.82
N ILE A 233 -19.49 -14.16 -23.06
CA ILE A 233 -18.42 -14.19 -22.07
C ILE A 233 -19.02 -13.93 -20.70
#